data_719603fae32f7a1604c56f49a7072812
#
_entry.id   719603fae32f7a1604c56f49a7072812
#
_cell.length_a   1.000
_cell.length_b   1.000
_cell.length_c   1.000
_cell.angle_alpha   90.00
_cell.angle_beta   90.00
_cell.angle_gamma   90.00
#
_symmetry.space_group_name_H-M   'P 1'
#
loop_
_entity.id
_entity.type
_entity.pdbx_description
1 polymer ?
#
loop_
_entity_poly.entity_id
_entity_poly.type
_entity_poly.pdbx_seq_one_letter_code
_entity_poly.pdbx_strand_id
1 'polypeptide(L)'
;MIKHLPFFLVLLLFSCKTYNEDQLNDFDETIQEYIKEKGIDCEASGSGLYYKIEKQGDGLRVQAKDRISFTYKGSFLDGKVFDEQKEPVTFTVGELIGAWKETVLKLNEGGEAFLVAPPQLGYGSRDLDDIPPNSILVYTLKVHTVE
;
A
#
# COMPACT_ATOMS: atom_id res chain seq x y z
N MET A 1 -5.33 -42.30 -43.21
CA MET A 1 -5.62 -40.85 -43.22
C MET A 1 -5.73 -40.37 -41.80
N ILE A 2 -4.66 -39.80 -41.25
CA ILE A 2 -4.62 -39.27 -39.89
C ILE A 2 -5.00 -37.80 -39.99
N LYS A 3 -6.20 -37.44 -39.48
CA LYS A 3 -6.64 -36.05 -39.40
C LYS A 3 -5.96 -35.42 -38.18
N HIS A 4 -4.99 -34.55 -38.42
CA HIS A 4 -4.44 -33.68 -37.39
C HIS A 4 -5.48 -32.64 -37.00
N LEU A 5 -6.03 -32.76 -35.77
CA LEU A 5 -6.83 -31.76 -35.11
C LEU A 5 -5.89 -30.71 -34.55
N PRO A 6 -5.97 -29.41 -34.93
CA PRO A 6 -5.11 -28.41 -34.33
C PRO A 6 -5.52 -28.20 -32.89
N PHE A 7 -4.58 -28.44 -31.98
CA PHE A 7 -4.70 -28.13 -30.57
C PHE A 7 -4.70 -26.58 -30.43
N PHE A 8 -5.90 -26.03 -30.29
CA PHE A 8 -6.09 -24.59 -30.04
C PHE A 8 -5.69 -24.30 -28.60
N LEU A 9 -4.43 -23.90 -28.42
CA LEU A 9 -3.93 -23.39 -27.12
C LEU A 9 -4.64 -22.09 -26.79
N VAL A 10 -5.72 -22.19 -26.02
CA VAL A 10 -6.38 -21.01 -25.44
C VAL A 10 -5.45 -20.41 -24.38
N LEU A 11 -4.66 -19.40 -24.76
CA LEU A 11 -3.96 -18.55 -23.83
C LEU A 11 -5.00 -17.77 -23.04
N LEU A 12 -5.33 -18.22 -21.82
CA LEU A 12 -6.06 -17.43 -20.85
C LEU A 12 -5.13 -16.29 -20.42
N LEU A 13 -5.26 -15.18 -21.11
CA LEU A 13 -4.70 -13.91 -20.67
C LEU A 13 -5.44 -13.54 -19.37
N PHE A 14 -4.82 -13.85 -18.24
CA PHE A 14 -5.18 -13.21 -16.98
C PHE A 14 -4.86 -11.73 -17.15
N SER A 15 -5.86 -10.98 -17.61
CA SER A 15 -5.81 -9.52 -17.57
C SER A 15 -5.75 -9.11 -16.11
N CYS A 16 -4.56 -8.84 -15.59
CA CYS A 16 -4.42 -7.97 -14.44
C CYS A 16 -5.15 -6.67 -14.81
N LYS A 17 -6.26 -6.37 -14.15
CA LYS A 17 -6.95 -5.10 -14.32
C LYS A 17 -6.01 -4.00 -13.84
N THR A 18 -5.25 -3.46 -14.76
CA THR A 18 -4.44 -2.26 -14.54
C THR A 18 -5.39 -1.07 -14.63
N TYR A 19 -5.32 -0.16 -13.66
CA TYR A 19 -6.07 1.10 -13.71
C TYR A 19 -5.64 1.92 -14.92
N ASN A 20 -6.60 2.55 -15.58
CA ASN A 20 -6.30 3.50 -16.65
C ASN A 20 -5.89 4.87 -16.05
N GLU A 21 -5.42 5.77 -16.92
CA GLU A 21 -4.90 7.08 -16.50
C GLU A 21 -5.97 7.93 -15.81
N ASP A 22 -7.21 7.90 -16.31
CA ASP A 22 -8.31 8.66 -15.71
C ASP A 22 -8.61 8.19 -14.29
N GLN A 23 -8.64 6.87 -14.06
CA GLN A 23 -8.83 6.30 -12.73
C GLN A 23 -7.69 6.66 -11.76
N LEU A 24 -6.45 6.64 -12.24
CA LEU A 24 -5.30 7.04 -11.42
C LEU A 24 -5.36 8.52 -11.05
N ASN A 25 -5.78 9.37 -11.97
CA ASN A 25 -5.99 10.80 -11.73
C ASN A 25 -7.12 11.05 -10.72
N ASP A 26 -8.24 10.33 -10.83
CA ASP A 26 -9.37 10.44 -9.89
C ASP A 26 -8.93 10.07 -8.46
N PHE A 27 -8.12 9.02 -8.30
CA PHE A 27 -7.57 8.65 -6.98
C PHE A 27 -6.63 9.72 -6.45
N ASP A 28 -5.77 10.25 -7.29
CA ASP A 28 -4.81 11.30 -6.93
C ASP A 28 -5.53 12.58 -6.48
N GLU A 29 -6.51 13.06 -7.24
CA GLU A 29 -7.34 14.21 -6.89
C GLU A 29 -8.07 13.99 -5.55
N THR A 30 -8.69 12.82 -5.36
CA THR A 30 -9.38 12.48 -4.11
C THR A 30 -8.44 12.51 -2.90
N ILE A 31 -7.22 11.99 -3.05
CA ILE A 31 -6.21 12.01 -1.99
C ILE A 31 -5.76 13.44 -1.69
N GLN A 32 -5.50 14.25 -2.72
CA GLN A 32 -5.11 15.64 -2.55
C GLN A 32 -6.18 16.46 -1.82
N GLU A 33 -7.45 16.28 -2.18
CA GLU A 33 -8.57 16.92 -1.48
C GLU A 33 -8.62 16.51 -0.01
N TYR A 34 -8.50 15.22 0.28
CA TYR A 34 -8.47 14.69 1.65
C TYR A 34 -7.34 15.30 2.48
N ILE A 35 -6.12 15.30 1.95
CA ILE A 35 -4.93 15.84 2.63
C ILE A 35 -5.13 17.34 2.93
N LYS A 36 -5.63 18.08 1.94
CA LYS A 36 -5.91 19.52 2.06
C LYS A 36 -6.98 19.80 3.11
N GLU A 37 -8.09 19.05 3.09
CA GLU A 37 -9.19 19.19 4.06
C GLU A 37 -8.70 18.91 5.48
N LYS A 38 -7.86 17.90 5.68
CA LYS A 38 -7.29 17.54 6.98
C LYS A 38 -6.12 18.41 7.41
N GLY A 39 -5.59 19.26 6.53
CA GLY A 39 -4.43 20.09 6.82
C GLY A 39 -3.14 19.29 7.09
N ILE A 40 -2.98 18.13 6.42
CA ILE A 40 -1.81 17.26 6.60
C ILE A 40 -0.77 17.61 5.54
N ASP A 41 0.45 17.89 5.95
CA ASP A 41 1.58 18.14 5.05
C ASP A 41 2.21 16.82 4.64
N CYS A 42 1.86 16.32 3.46
CA CYS A 42 2.36 15.08 2.88
C CYS A 42 3.26 15.33 1.68
N GLU A 43 4.26 14.48 1.53
CA GLU A 43 5.04 14.35 0.30
C GLU A 43 4.34 13.39 -0.66
N ALA A 44 4.32 13.73 -1.95
CA ALA A 44 3.86 12.84 -3.01
C ALA A 44 5.02 12.00 -3.55
N SER A 45 4.81 10.72 -3.67
CA SER A 45 5.73 9.83 -4.38
C SER A 45 5.30 9.67 -5.84
N GLY A 46 6.23 9.31 -6.72
CA GLY A 46 5.93 9.10 -8.14
C GLY A 46 4.99 7.93 -8.44
N SER A 47 4.66 7.11 -7.44
CA SER A 47 3.74 5.97 -7.54
C SER A 47 2.28 6.32 -7.25
N GLY A 48 2.00 7.56 -6.80
CA GLY A 48 0.70 8.01 -6.31
C GLY A 48 0.51 7.85 -4.79
N LEU A 49 1.51 7.37 -4.07
CA LEU A 49 1.51 7.37 -2.61
C LEU A 49 1.72 8.78 -2.07
N TYR A 50 0.95 9.16 -1.07
CA TYR A 50 1.18 10.34 -0.24
C TYR A 50 1.59 9.89 1.16
N TYR A 51 2.67 10.47 1.69
CA TYR A 51 3.21 10.07 2.99
C TYR A 51 3.78 11.26 3.76
N LYS A 52 3.86 11.09 5.06
CA LYS A 52 4.53 12.00 5.98
C LYS A 52 5.38 11.18 6.96
N ILE A 53 6.66 11.46 7.02
CA ILE A 53 7.53 10.87 8.04
C ILE A 53 7.34 11.64 9.33
N GLU A 54 6.66 11.04 10.31
CA GLU A 54 6.44 11.64 11.63
C GLU A 54 7.70 11.55 12.49
N LYS A 55 8.43 10.44 12.36
CA LYS A 55 9.70 10.19 13.01
C LYS A 55 10.58 9.32 12.11
N GLN A 56 11.80 9.76 11.84
CA GLN A 56 12.72 8.99 10.98
C GLN A 56 13.14 7.65 11.60
N GLY A 57 13.28 7.62 12.92
CA GLY A 57 13.98 6.54 13.62
C GLY A 57 15.49 6.76 13.64
N ASP A 58 16.15 6.19 14.62
CA ASP A 58 17.59 6.34 14.88
C ASP A 58 18.36 5.00 14.84
N GLY A 59 17.65 3.88 14.62
CA GLY A 59 18.23 2.56 14.47
C GLY A 59 18.63 2.23 13.03
N LEU A 60 18.68 0.95 12.72
CA LEU A 60 19.07 0.43 11.41
C LEU A 60 18.08 0.90 10.32
N ARG A 61 18.61 1.29 9.17
CA ARG A 61 17.79 1.61 8.01
C ARG A 61 17.11 0.36 7.45
N VAL A 62 15.81 0.46 7.19
CA VAL A 62 15.04 -0.63 6.57
C VAL A 62 15.50 -0.87 5.12
N GLN A 63 15.74 -2.13 4.78
CA GLN A 63 16.08 -2.60 3.44
C GLN A 63 15.05 -3.59 2.91
N ALA A 64 14.98 -3.76 1.60
CA ALA A 64 13.96 -4.59 0.95
C ALA A 64 14.00 -6.09 1.35
N LYS A 65 15.15 -6.59 1.77
CA LYS A 65 15.37 -7.99 2.21
C LYS A 65 15.11 -8.22 3.70
N ASP A 66 15.00 -7.15 4.47
CA ASP A 66 14.90 -7.23 5.93
C ASP A 66 13.54 -7.79 6.37
N ARG A 67 13.55 -8.36 7.56
CA ARG A 67 12.35 -8.61 8.35
C ARG A 67 12.18 -7.46 9.32
N ILE A 68 10.97 -6.95 9.42
CA ILE A 68 10.65 -5.87 10.35
C ILE A 68 9.51 -6.26 11.26
N SER A 69 9.57 -5.84 12.51
CA SER A 69 8.40 -5.83 13.38
C SER A 69 7.79 -4.44 13.41
N PHE A 70 6.48 -4.36 13.28
CA PHE A 70 5.78 -3.09 13.22
C PHE A 70 4.36 -3.18 13.77
N THR A 71 3.84 -2.03 14.18
CA THR A 71 2.44 -1.81 14.53
C THR A 71 1.81 -0.86 13.52
N TYR A 72 0.50 -0.97 13.32
CA TYR A 72 -0.20 -0.12 12.38
C TYR A 72 -1.67 0.06 12.74
N LYS A 73 -2.28 1.08 12.15
CA LYS A 73 -3.71 1.30 12.13
C LYS A 73 -4.12 1.71 10.73
N GLY A 74 -5.12 1.02 10.17
CA GLY A 74 -5.69 1.29 8.86
C GLY A 74 -7.13 1.79 8.96
N SER A 75 -7.43 2.83 8.20
CA SER A 75 -8.77 3.41 8.12
C SER A 75 -9.10 3.84 6.69
N PHE A 76 -10.39 4.06 6.42
CA PHE A 76 -10.87 4.73 5.22
C PHE A 76 -10.76 6.24 5.34
N LEU A 77 -11.02 6.99 4.26
CA LEU A 77 -11.00 8.45 4.25
C LEU A 77 -12.02 9.09 5.21
N ASP A 78 -13.13 8.39 5.50
CA ASP A 78 -14.14 8.82 6.48
C ASP A 78 -13.72 8.59 7.94
N GLY A 79 -12.55 8.00 8.17
CA GLY A 79 -12.00 7.70 9.48
C GLY A 79 -12.44 6.37 10.08
N LYS A 80 -13.30 5.60 9.40
CA LYS A 80 -13.68 4.25 9.88
C LYS A 80 -12.48 3.32 9.84
N VAL A 81 -12.09 2.81 10.99
CA VAL A 81 -10.98 1.84 11.15
C VAL A 81 -11.45 0.48 10.63
N PHE A 82 -10.69 -0.13 9.72
CA PHE A 82 -10.94 -1.48 9.23
C PHE A 82 -9.97 -2.52 9.82
N ASP A 83 -8.77 -2.08 10.23
CA ASP A 83 -7.78 -2.96 10.84
C ASP A 83 -6.82 -2.17 11.75
N GLU A 84 -6.45 -2.77 12.88
CA GLU A 84 -5.49 -2.17 13.81
C GLU A 84 -4.68 -3.27 14.49
N GLN A 85 -3.37 -3.18 14.38
CA GLN A 85 -2.43 -4.09 15.03
C GLN A 85 -1.62 -3.33 16.08
N LYS A 86 -2.00 -3.52 17.36
CA LYS A 86 -1.38 -2.81 18.51
C LYS A 86 -0.11 -3.48 19.02
N GLU A 87 -0.03 -4.80 18.87
CA GLU A 87 1.16 -5.57 19.21
C GLU A 87 2.03 -5.75 17.96
N PRO A 88 3.36 -5.68 18.07
CA PRO A 88 4.23 -5.83 16.92
C PRO A 88 4.05 -7.17 16.20
N VAL A 89 3.87 -7.10 14.89
CA VAL A 89 3.88 -8.26 13.98
C VAL A 89 5.09 -8.18 13.07
N THR A 90 5.64 -9.34 12.71
CA THR A 90 6.86 -9.43 11.91
C THR A 90 6.58 -9.95 10.51
N PHE A 91 7.03 -9.20 9.50
CA PHE A 91 6.98 -9.59 8.09
C PHE A 91 8.28 -9.25 7.38
N THR A 92 8.55 -9.95 6.27
CA THR A 92 9.58 -9.55 5.33
C THR A 92 9.09 -8.35 4.54
N VAL A 93 9.93 -7.31 4.36
CA VAL A 93 9.55 -6.09 3.64
C VAL A 93 9.01 -6.41 2.23
N GLY A 94 9.60 -7.39 1.55
CA GLY A 94 9.16 -7.84 0.23
C GLY A 94 7.72 -8.36 0.16
N GLU A 95 7.16 -8.83 1.27
CA GLU A 95 5.80 -9.41 1.37
C GLU A 95 4.71 -8.36 1.66
N LEU A 96 5.09 -7.15 1.98
CA LEU A 96 4.16 -6.06 2.31
C LEU A 96 3.42 -5.55 1.07
N ILE A 97 2.23 -4.96 1.28
CA ILE A 97 1.54 -4.20 0.21
C ILE A 97 2.42 -3.04 -0.27
N GLY A 98 2.24 -2.63 -1.52
CA GLY A 98 3.08 -1.64 -2.18
C GLY A 98 3.27 -0.35 -1.36
N ALA A 99 2.19 0.19 -0.81
CA ALA A 99 2.23 1.41 0.00
C ALA A 99 3.09 1.26 1.26
N TRP A 100 2.99 0.14 1.96
CA TRP A 100 3.79 -0.10 3.16
C TRP A 100 5.26 -0.33 2.82
N LYS A 101 5.52 -1.16 1.80
CA LYS A 101 6.89 -1.41 1.32
C LYS A 101 7.60 -0.11 0.97
N GLU A 102 6.96 0.75 0.20
CA GLU A 102 7.52 2.03 -0.23
C GLU A 102 7.76 2.96 0.97
N THR A 103 6.85 2.97 1.94
CA THR A 103 6.96 3.82 3.14
C THR A 103 8.05 3.33 4.10
N VAL A 104 8.08 2.03 4.44
CA VAL A 104 9.07 1.52 5.41
C VAL A 104 10.50 1.63 4.91
N LEU A 105 10.73 1.55 3.58
CA LEU A 105 12.04 1.77 2.97
C LEU A 105 12.59 3.21 3.15
N LYS A 106 11.74 4.14 3.56
CA LYS A 106 12.12 5.52 3.89
C LYS A 106 12.46 5.69 5.37
N LEU A 107 12.18 4.67 6.21
CA LEU A 107 12.35 4.70 7.66
C LEU A 107 13.59 3.96 8.13
N ASN A 108 13.96 4.26 9.35
CA ASN A 108 14.86 3.45 10.16
C ASN A 108 14.05 2.74 11.26
N GLU A 109 14.68 1.81 11.98
CA GLU A 109 14.16 1.24 13.21
C GLU A 109 13.77 2.35 14.19
N GLY A 110 12.58 2.25 14.78
CA GLY A 110 11.97 3.28 15.61
C GLY A 110 11.24 4.38 14.82
N GLY A 111 11.19 4.27 13.49
CA GLY A 111 10.52 5.24 12.62
C GLY A 111 9.00 5.13 12.63
N GLU A 112 8.33 6.26 12.40
CA GLU A 112 6.88 6.38 12.35
C GLU A 112 6.46 7.16 11.11
N ALA A 113 5.40 6.74 10.44
CA ALA A 113 4.88 7.41 9.27
C ALA A 113 3.36 7.39 9.20
N PHE A 114 2.81 8.43 8.60
CA PHE A 114 1.45 8.51 8.10
C PHE A 114 1.48 8.36 6.58
N LEU A 115 0.50 7.66 6.00
CA LEU A 115 0.40 7.52 4.56
C LEU A 115 -1.04 7.39 4.09
N VAL A 116 -1.29 7.84 2.86
CA VAL A 116 -2.53 7.64 2.12
C VAL A 116 -2.21 6.86 0.86
N ALA A 117 -2.75 5.65 0.79
CA ALA A 117 -2.46 4.68 -0.25
C ALA A 117 -3.58 4.63 -1.28
N PRO A 118 -3.30 4.90 -2.57
CA PRO A 118 -4.26 4.65 -3.62
C PRO A 118 -4.45 3.14 -3.85
N PRO A 119 -5.55 2.71 -4.48
CA PRO A 119 -5.88 1.29 -4.64
C PRO A 119 -4.77 0.45 -5.28
N GLN A 120 -4.03 0.98 -6.27
CA GLN A 120 -2.94 0.25 -6.95
C GLN A 120 -1.75 -0.08 -6.03
N LEU A 121 -1.60 0.60 -4.91
CA LEU A 121 -0.59 0.34 -3.89
C LEU A 121 -1.13 -0.35 -2.64
N GLY A 122 -2.44 -0.58 -2.60
CA GLY A 122 -3.14 -1.32 -1.57
C GLY A 122 -3.65 -2.66 -2.07
N TYR A 123 -4.96 -2.83 -2.00
CA TYR A 123 -5.62 -4.08 -2.38
C TYR A 123 -6.29 -4.05 -3.75
N GLY A 124 -6.20 -2.93 -4.47
CA GLY A 124 -6.68 -2.80 -5.83
C GLY A 124 -8.18 -2.99 -5.98
N SER A 125 -8.57 -3.74 -6.99
CA SER A 125 -9.97 -4.07 -7.29
C SER A 125 -10.46 -5.34 -6.59
N ARG A 126 -9.72 -5.86 -5.62
CA ARG A 126 -10.14 -7.03 -4.83
C ARG A 126 -11.30 -6.65 -3.93
N ASP A 127 -12.27 -7.56 -3.86
CA ASP A 127 -13.35 -7.49 -2.90
C ASP A 127 -12.96 -8.32 -1.67
N LEU A 128 -12.60 -7.64 -0.60
CA LEU A 128 -12.26 -8.25 0.68
C LEU A 128 -13.39 -7.97 1.66
N ASP A 129 -13.61 -8.84 2.64
CA ASP A 129 -14.73 -8.75 3.59
C ASP A 129 -14.84 -7.36 4.24
N ASP A 130 -13.70 -6.77 4.62
CA ASP A 130 -13.65 -5.49 5.34
C ASP A 130 -13.17 -4.31 4.47
N ILE A 131 -12.69 -4.57 3.25
CA ILE A 131 -12.14 -3.53 2.35
C ILE A 131 -12.79 -3.67 0.97
N PRO A 132 -13.71 -2.76 0.61
CA PRO A 132 -14.32 -2.74 -0.72
C PRO A 132 -13.30 -2.58 -1.85
N PRO A 133 -13.64 -2.99 -3.09
CA PRO A 133 -12.82 -2.74 -4.26
C PRO A 133 -12.53 -1.24 -4.44
N ASN A 134 -11.33 -0.93 -4.91
CA ASN A 134 -10.88 0.43 -5.23
C ASN A 134 -10.85 1.38 -4.01
N SER A 135 -10.63 0.86 -2.81
CA SER A 135 -10.52 1.68 -1.62
C SER A 135 -9.20 2.44 -1.55
N ILE A 136 -9.28 3.74 -1.27
CA ILE A 136 -8.15 4.55 -0.82
C ILE A 136 -8.02 4.31 0.69
N LEU A 137 -6.81 4.00 1.15
CA LEU A 137 -6.56 3.58 2.53
C LEU A 137 -5.62 4.54 3.23
N VAL A 138 -5.93 4.84 4.48
CA VAL A 138 -5.12 5.70 5.34
C VAL A 138 -4.46 4.85 6.41
N TYR A 139 -3.14 4.98 6.57
CA TYR A 139 -2.41 4.24 7.59
C TYR A 139 -1.53 5.15 8.45
N THR A 140 -1.42 4.77 9.70
CA THR A 140 -0.27 5.12 10.54
C THR A 140 0.50 3.84 10.82
N LEU A 141 1.81 3.88 10.76
CA LEU A 141 2.65 2.73 11.08
C LEU A 141 3.90 3.14 11.84
N LYS A 142 4.40 2.19 12.64
CA LYS A 142 5.62 2.34 13.42
C LYS A 142 6.47 1.08 13.30
N VAL A 143 7.71 1.25 12.85
CA VAL A 143 8.71 0.20 12.80
C VAL A 143 9.36 0.07 14.18
N HIS A 144 9.34 -1.12 14.76
CA HIS A 144 9.93 -1.39 16.08
C HIS A 144 11.33 -1.99 15.97
N THR A 145 11.50 -3.03 15.16
CA THR A 145 12.80 -3.68 14.95
C THR A 145 13.07 -3.96 13.47
N VAL A 146 14.33 -3.97 13.11
CA VAL A 146 14.86 -4.36 11.79
C VAL A 146 15.84 -5.51 11.96
N GLU A 147 15.61 -6.64 11.24
CA GLU A 147 16.42 -7.87 11.29
C GLU A 147 16.93 -8.27 9.89
#